data_dd52be2d6f35ca9ab146b6686ba6d8b1
#
_entry.id   dd52be2d6f35ca9ab146b6686ba6d8b1
#
_cell.length_a   1.000
_cell.length_b   1.000
_cell.length_c   1.000
_cell.angle_alpha   90.00
_cell.angle_beta   90.00
_cell.angle_gamma   90.00
#
_symmetry.space_group_name_H-M   'P 1'
#
loop_
_entity.id
_entity.type
_entity.pdbx_description
1 polymer ?
#
loop_
_entity_poly.entity_id
_entity_poly.type
_entity_poly.pdbx_seq_one_letter_code
_entity_poly.pdbx_strand_id
1 'polypeptide(L)'
;MNRYYGLKAGVVPPQEKEHFKLVRDIAARGIVLLENHGILPLAKGSRIALYGYGARNTVYCGLGAASINCREFVSIEEGLERAGLAVTSGDYLDRYEAIMRQEEDAYYTNIREAGGGDLLKGVLKMYAEPFVPSAQPLITEDDVRRADTETAVFVISRNSGEGADRRYARGDYLLLDAEKENLRILSENFKHLIVLLNVGGVIDTSYIRSLPHLSALVLTGQSGGTTGLAAADVLTGRVTPEGKLTATWAEKYEDYPNAESYGAMNGNLDDEWYTEGIYTGYRYFDSFGITPAYPFGYGMSYTDFRIQTEAVTIKEEQLVTAVTVTNTGSGFSGREVVQ
;
A
#
# COMPACT_ATOMS: atom_id res chain seq x y z
N MET A 1 -17.77 -27.56 -14.22
CA MET A 1 -16.32 -27.49 -14.49
C MET A 1 -15.63 -27.06 -13.21
N ASN A 2 -14.66 -27.81 -12.70
CA ASN A 2 -14.01 -27.50 -11.43
C ASN A 2 -13.06 -26.29 -11.64
N ARG A 3 -13.40 -25.14 -11.11
CA ARG A 3 -12.62 -23.89 -11.25
C ARG A 3 -11.17 -23.98 -10.71
N TYR A 4 -10.91 -24.96 -9.83
CA TYR A 4 -9.61 -25.16 -9.18
C TYR A 4 -8.75 -26.25 -9.85
N TYR A 5 -9.15 -26.72 -11.00
CA TYR A 5 -8.42 -27.79 -11.70
C TYR A 5 -6.95 -27.41 -11.97
N GLY A 6 -6.72 -26.17 -12.40
CA GLY A 6 -5.37 -25.65 -12.65
C GLY A 6 -4.48 -25.59 -11.41
N LEU A 7 -5.04 -25.27 -10.22
CA LEU A 7 -4.27 -25.20 -8.96
C LEU A 7 -3.79 -26.57 -8.49
N LYS A 8 -4.51 -27.64 -8.84
CA LYS A 8 -4.16 -29.02 -8.48
C LYS A 8 -3.24 -29.68 -9.53
N ALA A 9 -3.10 -29.10 -10.69
CA ALA A 9 -2.20 -29.64 -11.71
C ALA A 9 -0.74 -29.38 -11.28
N GLY A 10 0.07 -30.43 -11.24
CA GLY A 10 1.51 -30.32 -10.93
C GLY A 10 2.32 -29.56 -11.99
N VAL A 11 1.72 -29.27 -13.14
CA VAL A 11 2.36 -28.57 -14.26
C VAL A 11 1.75 -27.19 -14.41
N VAL A 12 2.61 -26.16 -14.37
CA VAL A 12 2.21 -24.77 -14.65
C VAL A 12 2.15 -24.56 -16.17
N PRO A 13 0.97 -24.22 -16.73
CA PRO A 13 0.85 -23.97 -18.17
C PRO A 13 1.73 -22.79 -18.61
N PRO A 14 2.23 -22.77 -19.86
CA PRO A 14 3.03 -21.65 -20.37
C PRO A 14 2.32 -20.30 -20.25
N GLN A 15 1.01 -20.24 -20.55
CA GLN A 15 0.21 -19.02 -20.43
C GLN A 15 0.17 -18.48 -18.99
N GLU A 16 0.08 -19.36 -17.98
CA GLU A 16 0.09 -18.92 -16.57
C GLU A 16 1.42 -18.27 -16.21
N LYS A 17 2.54 -18.81 -16.71
CA LYS A 17 3.86 -18.21 -16.50
C LYS A 17 4.00 -16.84 -17.18
N GLU A 18 3.44 -16.68 -18.36
CA GLU A 18 3.42 -15.41 -19.09
C GLU A 18 2.54 -14.39 -18.38
N HIS A 19 1.35 -14.80 -17.93
CA HIS A 19 0.45 -13.96 -17.16
C HIS A 19 1.10 -13.52 -15.84
N PHE A 20 1.82 -14.39 -15.16
CA PHE A 20 2.52 -14.03 -13.92
C PHE A 20 3.58 -12.95 -14.16
N LYS A 21 4.34 -13.04 -15.25
CA LYS A 21 5.30 -12.00 -15.65
C LYS A 21 4.61 -10.68 -15.98
N LEU A 22 3.51 -10.75 -16.75
CA LEU A 22 2.74 -9.57 -17.12
C LEU A 22 2.13 -8.88 -15.89
N VAL A 23 1.54 -9.65 -14.98
CA VAL A 23 0.99 -9.12 -13.71
C VAL A 23 2.08 -8.46 -12.88
N ARG A 24 3.26 -9.07 -12.76
CA ARG A 24 4.40 -8.46 -12.07
C ARG A 24 4.81 -7.12 -12.68
N ASP A 25 4.92 -7.04 -14.00
CA ASP A 25 5.32 -5.78 -14.68
C ASP A 25 4.24 -4.69 -14.51
N ILE A 26 2.96 -5.03 -14.69
CA ILE A 26 1.84 -4.10 -14.49
C ILE A 26 1.78 -3.64 -13.03
N ALA A 27 1.92 -4.56 -12.08
CA ALA A 27 1.92 -4.26 -10.65
C ALA A 27 3.04 -3.28 -10.29
N ALA A 28 4.26 -3.53 -10.78
CA ALA A 28 5.40 -2.65 -10.52
C ALA A 28 5.20 -1.24 -11.11
N ARG A 29 4.70 -1.14 -12.36
CA ARG A 29 4.39 0.15 -12.98
C ARG A 29 3.26 0.88 -12.28
N GLY A 30 2.32 0.17 -11.66
CA GLY A 30 1.21 0.74 -10.90
C GLY A 30 1.57 1.25 -9.51
N ILE A 31 2.77 0.97 -9.01
CA ILE A 31 3.25 1.49 -7.73
C ILE A 31 3.40 3.01 -7.81
N VAL A 32 2.91 3.72 -6.79
CA VAL A 32 2.99 5.17 -6.70
C VAL A 32 4.14 5.56 -5.77
N LEU A 33 5.11 6.27 -6.29
CA LEU A 33 6.16 6.90 -5.50
C LEU A 33 5.64 8.23 -4.97
N LEU A 34 5.35 8.30 -3.67
CA LEU A 34 4.81 9.49 -3.03
C LEU A 34 5.91 10.47 -2.64
N GLU A 35 7.02 9.97 -2.10
CA GLU A 35 8.18 10.79 -1.74
C GLU A 35 9.49 10.05 -2.03
N ASN A 36 10.51 10.76 -2.49
CA ASN A 36 11.87 10.24 -2.65
C ASN A 36 12.89 11.35 -2.52
N HIS A 37 13.65 11.32 -1.45
CA HIS A 37 14.73 12.28 -1.18
C HIS A 37 16.09 11.76 -1.65
N GLY A 38 16.09 10.99 -2.75
CA GLY A 38 17.30 10.52 -3.43
C GLY A 38 17.83 9.16 -2.97
N ILE A 39 17.12 8.43 -2.09
CA ILE A 39 17.52 7.08 -1.67
C ILE A 39 17.14 6.01 -2.70
N LEU A 40 16.02 6.18 -3.38
CA LEU A 40 15.58 5.24 -4.40
C LEU A 40 16.03 5.66 -5.80
N PRO A 41 16.41 4.69 -6.64
CA PRO A 41 16.47 3.26 -6.39
C PRO A 41 17.66 2.83 -5.54
N LEU A 42 17.47 1.77 -4.73
CA LEU A 42 18.53 1.14 -3.94
C LEU A 42 19.55 0.44 -4.84
N ALA A 43 20.82 0.56 -4.48
CA ALA A 43 21.87 -0.15 -5.19
C ALA A 43 21.75 -1.68 -5.01
N LYS A 44 22.15 -2.44 -6.01
CA LYS A 44 22.19 -3.90 -5.93
C LYS A 44 23.12 -4.35 -4.79
N GLY A 45 22.65 -5.30 -4.00
CA GLY A 45 23.40 -5.82 -2.85
C GLY A 45 23.31 -4.93 -1.61
N SER A 46 22.50 -3.87 -1.61
CA SER A 46 22.26 -3.06 -0.42
C SER A 46 21.75 -3.91 0.75
N ARG A 47 22.23 -3.57 1.94
CA ARG A 47 21.72 -4.13 3.21
C ARG A 47 20.60 -3.24 3.70
N ILE A 48 19.51 -3.84 4.14
CA ILE A 48 18.34 -3.14 4.68
C ILE A 48 17.83 -3.83 5.93
N ALA A 49 17.38 -3.07 6.90
CA ALA A 49 16.63 -3.57 8.05
C ALA A 49 15.14 -3.43 7.75
N LEU A 50 14.44 -4.55 7.59
CA LEU A 50 13.03 -4.62 7.20
C LEU A 50 12.15 -4.87 8.42
N TYR A 51 11.11 -4.05 8.58
CA TYR A 51 10.22 -4.07 9.73
C TYR A 51 8.75 -3.91 9.31
N GLY A 52 7.86 -4.16 10.26
CA GLY A 52 6.42 -3.97 10.08
C GLY A 52 5.68 -5.23 9.64
N TYR A 53 4.37 -5.23 9.91
CA TYR A 53 3.50 -6.39 9.67
C TYR A 53 3.55 -6.90 8.23
N GLY A 54 3.47 -5.98 7.27
CA GLY A 54 3.39 -6.31 5.85
C GLY A 54 4.67 -6.88 5.23
N ALA A 55 5.78 -6.90 5.97
CA ALA A 55 7.03 -7.45 5.46
C ALA A 55 6.88 -8.93 5.04
N ARG A 56 6.37 -9.77 5.93
CA ARG A 56 6.06 -11.20 5.68
C ARG A 56 4.58 -11.42 5.39
N ASN A 57 3.69 -10.70 6.08
CA ASN A 57 2.24 -10.79 5.91
C ASN A 57 1.75 -9.72 4.91
N THR A 58 2.37 -9.71 3.74
CA THR A 58 2.02 -8.78 2.66
C THR A 58 0.58 -8.98 2.22
N VAL A 59 -0.21 -7.93 2.30
CA VAL A 59 -1.60 -7.96 1.83
C VAL A 59 -1.61 -7.90 0.31
N TYR A 60 -2.16 -8.92 -0.32
CA TYR A 60 -2.15 -9.09 -1.78
C TYR A 60 -3.54 -9.07 -2.41
N CYS A 61 -4.59 -9.18 -1.59
CA CYS A 61 -5.99 -9.15 -2.02
C CYS A 61 -6.89 -8.70 -0.85
N GLY A 62 -8.16 -8.44 -1.14
CA GLY A 62 -9.16 -8.18 -0.11
C GLY A 62 -9.56 -9.43 0.67
N LEU A 63 -10.42 -9.24 1.68
CA LEU A 63 -11.00 -10.29 2.51
C LEU A 63 -12.30 -10.83 1.90
N GLY A 64 -12.72 -12.01 2.36
CA GLY A 64 -14.00 -12.63 1.98
C GLY A 64 -14.07 -12.95 0.49
N ALA A 65 -15.07 -12.44 -0.21
CA ALA A 65 -15.30 -12.70 -1.64
C ALA A 65 -14.19 -12.16 -2.55
N ALA A 66 -13.45 -11.15 -2.09
CA ALA A 66 -12.30 -10.58 -2.78
C ALA A 66 -11.00 -11.38 -2.56
N SER A 67 -11.04 -12.43 -1.75
CA SER A 67 -9.88 -13.31 -1.52
C SER A 67 -9.57 -14.13 -2.78
N ILE A 68 -8.30 -14.18 -3.14
CA ILE A 68 -7.82 -14.93 -4.32
C ILE A 68 -6.94 -16.10 -3.90
N ASN A 69 -7.03 -17.18 -4.66
CA ASN A 69 -6.14 -18.33 -4.53
C ASN A 69 -4.99 -18.18 -5.52
N CYS A 70 -3.81 -17.85 -5.03
CA CYS A 70 -2.59 -17.80 -5.84
C CYS A 70 -1.88 -19.15 -5.81
N ARG A 71 -1.28 -19.56 -6.93
CA ARG A 71 -0.34 -20.69 -6.97
C ARG A 71 0.98 -20.29 -6.32
N GLU A 72 1.42 -19.07 -6.55
CA GLU A 72 2.61 -18.47 -5.98
C GLU A 72 2.24 -17.13 -5.36
N PHE A 73 2.68 -16.93 -4.13
CA PHE A 73 2.61 -15.68 -3.41
C PHE A 73 4.02 -15.34 -2.94
N VAL A 74 4.43 -14.10 -3.19
CA VAL A 74 5.74 -13.59 -2.80
C VAL A 74 5.54 -12.39 -1.88
N SER A 75 5.99 -12.52 -0.63
CA SER A 75 5.98 -11.43 0.34
C SER A 75 6.96 -10.32 -0.04
N ILE A 76 6.83 -9.15 0.59
CA ILE A 76 7.79 -8.05 0.38
C ILE A 76 9.19 -8.49 0.79
N GLU A 77 9.37 -9.17 1.95
CA GLU A 77 10.67 -9.71 2.36
C GLU A 77 11.27 -10.59 1.27
N GLU A 78 10.55 -11.62 0.86
CA GLU A 78 11.03 -12.55 -0.16
C GLU A 78 11.30 -11.88 -1.52
N GLY A 79 10.48 -10.89 -1.90
CA GLY A 79 10.69 -10.10 -3.11
C GLY A 79 11.99 -9.33 -3.09
N LEU A 80 12.30 -8.67 -1.97
CA LEU A 80 13.54 -7.91 -1.77
C LEU A 80 14.79 -8.82 -1.77
N GLU A 81 14.71 -9.97 -1.11
CA GLU A 81 15.79 -10.97 -1.13
C GLU A 81 16.02 -11.55 -2.53
N ARG A 82 14.95 -11.89 -3.25
CA ARG A 82 15.04 -12.37 -4.66
C ARG A 82 15.62 -11.30 -5.60
N ALA A 83 15.47 -10.01 -5.27
CA ALA A 83 16.09 -8.91 -6.00
C ALA A 83 17.56 -8.69 -5.62
N GLY A 84 18.09 -9.43 -4.64
CA GLY A 84 19.48 -9.41 -4.21
C GLY A 84 19.79 -8.38 -3.14
N LEU A 85 18.79 -7.87 -2.42
CA LEU A 85 18.99 -7.09 -1.20
C LEU A 85 19.20 -8.02 -0.01
N ALA A 86 20.03 -7.61 0.97
CA ALA A 86 20.27 -8.37 2.18
C ALA A 86 19.38 -7.84 3.31
N VAL A 87 18.36 -8.61 3.70
CA VAL A 87 17.52 -8.31 4.87
C VAL A 87 18.28 -8.70 6.14
N THR A 88 18.47 -7.73 7.05
CA THR A 88 19.34 -7.90 8.24
C THR A 88 18.56 -7.99 9.56
N SER A 89 17.25 -7.85 9.54
CA SER A 89 16.36 -7.83 10.72
C SER A 89 15.52 -9.10 10.87
N GLY A 90 16.00 -10.26 10.39
CA GLY A 90 15.28 -11.53 10.42
C GLY A 90 14.79 -11.92 11.82
N ASP A 91 15.62 -11.72 12.86
CA ASP A 91 15.24 -12.03 14.26
C ASP A 91 13.98 -11.25 14.73
N TYR A 92 13.85 -9.98 14.33
CA TYR A 92 12.65 -9.18 14.61
C TYR A 92 11.44 -9.76 13.88
N LEU A 93 11.59 -10.09 12.61
CA LEU A 93 10.51 -10.63 11.79
C LEU A 93 10.06 -12.01 12.30
N ASP A 94 10.98 -12.87 12.74
CA ASP A 94 10.67 -14.17 13.33
C ASP A 94 9.88 -14.01 14.64
N ARG A 95 10.28 -13.07 15.49
CA ARG A 95 9.57 -12.76 16.73
C ARG A 95 8.17 -12.24 16.45
N TYR A 96 8.04 -11.37 15.46
CA TYR A 96 6.73 -10.81 15.08
C TYR A 96 5.81 -11.90 14.53
N GLU A 97 6.31 -12.76 13.65
CA GLU A 97 5.54 -13.86 13.09
C GLU A 97 5.04 -14.83 14.17
N ALA A 98 5.87 -15.12 15.17
CA ALA A 98 5.48 -15.98 16.28
C ALA A 98 4.31 -15.37 17.09
N ILE A 99 4.34 -14.06 17.37
CA ILE A 99 3.26 -13.33 18.04
C ILE A 99 1.98 -13.42 17.21
N MET A 100 2.09 -13.13 15.91
CA MET A 100 0.94 -13.13 15.00
C MET A 100 0.27 -14.49 14.92
N ARG A 101 1.04 -15.55 14.78
CA ARG A 101 0.49 -16.93 14.76
C ARG A 101 -0.29 -17.24 16.03
N GLN A 102 0.25 -16.85 17.18
CA GLN A 102 -0.43 -17.06 18.46
C GLN A 102 -1.76 -16.31 18.55
N GLU A 103 -1.81 -15.06 18.08
CA GLU A 103 -3.02 -14.24 18.06
C GLU A 103 -4.06 -14.77 17.07
N GLU A 104 -3.64 -15.18 15.87
CA GLU A 104 -4.52 -15.80 14.88
C GLU A 104 -5.11 -17.11 15.37
N ASP A 105 -4.32 -17.98 15.98
CA ASP A 105 -4.79 -19.24 16.54
C ASP A 105 -5.81 -19.00 17.67
N ALA A 106 -5.58 -18.03 18.53
CA ALA A 106 -6.52 -17.64 19.58
C ALA A 106 -7.83 -17.08 18.98
N TYR A 107 -7.73 -16.21 17.97
CA TYR A 107 -8.89 -15.66 17.28
C TYR A 107 -9.72 -16.76 16.61
N TYR A 108 -9.14 -17.62 15.79
CA TYR A 108 -9.88 -18.70 15.13
C TYR A 108 -10.44 -19.76 16.11
N THR A 109 -9.79 -19.93 17.25
CA THR A 109 -10.34 -20.78 18.33
C THR A 109 -11.60 -20.15 18.90
N ASN A 110 -11.57 -18.85 19.21
CA ASN A 110 -12.76 -18.10 19.68
C ASN A 110 -13.92 -18.15 18.65
N ILE A 111 -13.62 -17.97 17.37
CA ILE A 111 -14.61 -18.07 16.29
C ILE A 111 -15.26 -19.48 16.25
N ARG A 112 -14.47 -20.53 16.33
CA ARG A 112 -14.97 -21.92 16.35
C ARG A 112 -15.84 -22.21 17.56
N GLU A 113 -15.41 -21.80 18.75
CA GLU A 113 -16.15 -21.96 20.00
C GLU A 113 -17.49 -21.22 19.97
N ALA A 114 -17.47 -19.95 19.53
CA ALA A 114 -18.69 -19.14 19.39
C ALA A 114 -19.66 -19.70 18.34
N GLY A 115 -19.14 -20.32 17.29
CA GLY A 115 -19.94 -21.00 16.28
C GLY A 115 -20.66 -22.25 16.80
N GLY A 116 -20.10 -22.90 17.82
CA GLY A 116 -20.70 -24.10 18.41
C GLY A 116 -20.97 -25.24 17.41
N GLY A 117 -20.14 -25.33 16.34
CA GLY A 117 -20.29 -26.24 15.21
C GLY A 117 -21.20 -25.73 14.08
N ASP A 118 -21.80 -24.56 14.20
CA ASP A 118 -22.55 -23.90 13.15
C ASP A 118 -21.60 -22.97 12.34
N LEU A 119 -21.34 -23.39 11.09
CA LEU A 119 -20.46 -22.66 10.18
C LEU A 119 -20.94 -21.22 9.91
N LEU A 120 -22.27 -21.04 9.75
CA LEU A 120 -22.83 -19.73 9.45
C LEU A 120 -22.64 -18.75 10.60
N LYS A 121 -22.84 -19.20 11.84
CA LYS A 121 -22.58 -18.36 13.03
C LYS A 121 -21.10 -17.97 13.13
N GLY A 122 -20.19 -18.91 12.86
CA GLY A 122 -18.76 -18.61 12.82
C GLY A 122 -18.42 -17.56 11.78
N VAL A 123 -18.95 -17.69 10.57
CA VAL A 123 -18.73 -16.72 9.49
C VAL A 123 -19.31 -15.34 9.84
N LEU A 124 -20.53 -15.27 10.36
CA LEU A 124 -21.14 -14.00 10.78
C LEU A 124 -20.33 -13.32 11.88
N LYS A 125 -19.77 -14.10 12.82
CA LYS A 125 -18.88 -13.55 13.85
C LYS A 125 -17.57 -13.00 13.26
N MET A 126 -16.98 -13.68 12.28
CA MET A 126 -15.79 -13.16 11.58
C MET A 126 -16.05 -11.82 10.88
N TYR A 127 -17.25 -11.63 10.31
CA TYR A 127 -17.62 -10.35 9.72
C TYR A 127 -17.87 -9.26 10.76
N ALA A 128 -18.50 -9.62 11.89
CA ALA A 128 -18.79 -8.68 12.97
C ALA A 128 -17.54 -8.26 13.75
N GLU A 129 -16.60 -9.19 13.92
CA GLU A 129 -15.37 -9.02 14.69
C GLU A 129 -14.17 -9.49 13.84
N PRO A 130 -13.75 -8.73 12.81
CA PRO A 130 -12.63 -9.12 11.98
C PRO A 130 -11.34 -9.18 12.79
N PHE A 131 -10.43 -10.09 12.40
CA PHE A 131 -9.12 -10.17 13.02
C PHE A 131 -8.37 -8.85 12.88
N VAL A 132 -7.97 -8.30 14.01
CA VAL A 132 -7.10 -7.12 14.08
C VAL A 132 -5.90 -7.50 14.93
N PRO A 133 -4.68 -7.43 14.40
CA PRO A 133 -3.47 -7.67 15.17
C PRO A 133 -3.42 -6.73 16.39
N SER A 134 -3.24 -7.28 17.60
CA SER A 134 -3.35 -6.50 18.82
C SER A 134 -2.13 -5.60 19.06
N ALA A 135 -0.95 -6.07 18.77
CA ALA A 135 0.27 -5.29 18.99
C ALA A 135 1.41 -5.72 18.08
N GLN A 136 1.96 -4.79 17.32
CA GLN A 136 3.27 -4.96 16.73
C GLN A 136 4.32 -4.92 17.86
N PRO A 137 5.30 -5.83 17.88
CA PRO A 137 6.40 -5.75 18.83
C PRO A 137 7.16 -4.45 18.59
N LEU A 138 7.53 -3.77 19.67
CA LEU A 138 8.39 -2.60 19.56
C LEU A 138 9.79 -3.03 19.14
N ILE A 139 10.38 -2.20 18.29
CA ILE A 139 11.78 -2.35 17.87
C ILE A 139 12.66 -1.96 19.06
N THR A 140 13.57 -2.84 19.45
CA THR A 140 14.46 -2.64 20.57
C THR A 140 15.81 -2.05 20.14
N GLU A 141 16.58 -1.52 21.08
CA GLU A 141 17.95 -1.09 20.82
C GLU A 141 18.83 -2.24 20.28
N ASP A 142 18.54 -3.48 20.70
CA ASP A 142 19.24 -4.68 20.20
C ASP A 142 18.89 -4.95 18.73
N ASP A 143 17.64 -4.79 18.33
CA ASP A 143 17.20 -4.91 16.93
C ASP A 143 17.90 -3.87 16.05
N VAL A 144 17.99 -2.62 16.51
CA VAL A 144 18.69 -1.54 15.80
C VAL A 144 20.18 -1.87 15.66
N ARG A 145 20.84 -2.27 16.74
CA ARG A 145 22.26 -2.58 16.74
C ARG A 145 22.61 -3.76 15.82
N ARG A 146 21.78 -4.81 15.82
CA ARG A 146 21.98 -6.01 14.98
C ARG A 146 21.71 -5.77 13.52
N ALA A 147 20.91 -4.79 13.19
CA ALA A 147 20.57 -4.47 11.81
C ALA A 147 21.82 -4.17 10.95
N ASP A 148 22.87 -3.60 11.54
CA ASP A 148 24.17 -3.35 10.88
C ASP A 148 24.01 -2.76 9.46
N THR A 149 23.17 -1.73 9.34
CA THR A 149 22.88 -0.96 8.11
C THR A 149 22.40 0.44 8.45
N GLU A 150 22.55 1.36 7.51
CA GLU A 150 22.04 2.74 7.64
C GLU A 150 20.60 2.91 7.13
N THR A 151 20.03 1.87 6.51
CA THR A 151 18.71 1.95 5.83
C THR A 151 17.69 1.04 6.49
N ALA A 152 16.62 1.62 6.99
CA ALA A 152 15.44 0.91 7.47
C ALA A 152 14.30 0.99 6.44
N VAL A 153 13.55 -0.10 6.31
CA VAL A 153 12.31 -0.19 5.54
C VAL A 153 11.19 -0.62 6.48
N PHE A 154 10.12 0.14 6.56
CA PHE A 154 8.95 -0.18 7.38
C PHE A 154 7.71 -0.39 6.51
N VAL A 155 7.04 -1.54 6.67
CA VAL A 155 5.87 -1.90 5.86
C VAL A 155 4.59 -1.76 6.68
N ILE A 156 3.77 -0.80 6.30
CA ILE A 156 2.42 -0.61 6.86
C ILE A 156 1.43 -1.34 5.97
N SER A 157 0.67 -2.26 6.53
CA SER A 157 -0.37 -2.97 5.78
C SER A 157 -1.75 -2.73 6.36
N ARG A 158 -2.73 -2.59 5.47
CA ARG A 158 -4.16 -2.56 5.81
C ARG A 158 -4.90 -3.48 4.87
N ASN A 159 -5.79 -4.26 5.41
CA ASN A 159 -6.69 -5.07 4.61
C ASN A 159 -8.11 -4.49 4.70
N SER A 160 -8.92 -4.75 3.70
CA SER A 160 -10.31 -4.38 3.66
C SER A 160 -11.15 -5.52 3.07
N GLY A 161 -12.39 -5.62 3.51
CA GLY A 161 -13.33 -6.63 3.05
C GLY A 161 -14.61 -6.00 2.54
N GLU A 162 -15.39 -6.78 1.81
CA GLU A 162 -16.71 -6.40 1.37
C GLU A 162 -17.62 -6.16 2.59
N GLY A 163 -18.43 -5.09 2.56
CA GLY A 163 -19.37 -4.74 3.61
C GLY A 163 -18.76 -4.07 4.85
N ALA A 164 -17.50 -3.67 4.79
CA ALA A 164 -16.82 -2.95 5.86
C ALA A 164 -16.18 -1.68 5.31
N ASP A 165 -16.78 -0.53 5.60
CA ASP A 165 -16.20 0.76 5.27
C ASP A 165 -14.94 1.03 6.10
N ARG A 166 -14.03 1.83 5.52
CA ARG A 166 -12.88 2.34 6.25
C ARG A 166 -13.34 3.27 7.36
N ARG A 167 -12.71 3.18 8.51
CA ARG A 167 -13.08 3.94 9.71
C ARG A 167 -11.98 4.92 10.09
N TYR A 168 -12.37 6.06 10.63
CA TYR A 168 -11.45 6.99 11.29
C TYR A 168 -11.02 6.42 12.63
N ALA A 169 -10.21 5.37 12.57
CA ALA A 169 -9.77 4.60 13.73
C ALA A 169 -8.32 4.16 13.59
N ARG A 170 -7.67 3.90 14.74
CA ARG A 170 -6.32 3.33 14.78
C ARG A 170 -6.30 1.93 14.17
N GLY A 171 -5.29 1.66 13.36
CA GLY A 171 -5.14 0.40 12.63
C GLY A 171 -5.98 0.33 11.34
N ASP A 172 -6.75 1.37 11.05
CA ASP A 172 -7.47 1.53 9.79
C ASP A 172 -6.96 2.79 9.07
N TYR A 173 -7.67 3.92 9.11
CA TYR A 173 -7.19 5.18 8.53
C TYR A 173 -5.99 5.73 9.31
N LEU A 174 -6.04 5.70 10.63
CA LEU A 174 -4.96 6.17 11.50
C LEU A 174 -3.92 5.07 11.76
N LEU A 175 -2.68 5.49 11.99
CA LEU A 175 -1.62 4.59 12.44
C LEU A 175 -1.92 4.04 13.84
N LEU A 176 -1.48 2.81 14.10
CA LEU A 176 -1.41 2.25 15.45
C LEU A 176 -0.36 3.01 16.28
N ASP A 177 -0.52 3.03 17.59
CA ASP A 177 0.47 3.64 18.48
C ASP A 177 1.84 2.93 18.36
N ALA A 178 1.82 1.60 18.23
CA ALA A 178 3.04 0.82 18.01
C ALA A 178 3.70 1.11 16.64
N GLU A 179 2.92 1.38 15.60
CA GLU A 179 3.48 1.81 14.31
C GLU A 179 4.17 3.17 14.44
N LYS A 180 3.53 4.13 15.10
CA LYS A 180 4.11 5.46 15.34
C LYS A 180 5.40 5.37 16.15
N GLU A 181 5.40 4.56 17.21
CA GLU A 181 6.59 4.39 18.05
C GLU A 181 7.73 3.69 17.29
N ASN A 182 7.43 2.63 16.55
CA ASN A 182 8.42 1.96 15.71
C ASN A 182 9.00 2.89 14.64
N LEU A 183 8.15 3.67 13.97
CA LEU A 183 8.59 4.67 12.99
C LEU A 183 9.47 5.75 13.62
N ARG A 184 9.15 6.19 14.85
CA ARG A 184 9.98 7.14 15.60
C ARG A 184 11.36 6.55 15.89
N ILE A 185 11.39 5.31 16.43
CA ILE A 185 12.64 4.61 16.73
C ILE A 185 13.49 4.47 15.45
N LEU A 186 12.89 4.07 14.34
CA LEU A 186 13.60 3.90 13.08
C LEU A 186 14.12 5.25 12.56
N SER A 187 13.29 6.30 12.61
CA SER A 187 13.71 7.63 12.16
C SER A 187 14.84 8.23 13.00
N GLU A 188 14.93 7.91 14.30
CA GLU A 188 15.98 8.39 15.18
C GLU A 188 17.31 7.62 15.06
N ASN A 189 17.24 6.36 14.61
CA ASN A 189 18.41 5.46 14.66
C ASN A 189 18.98 5.08 13.29
N PHE A 190 18.24 5.31 12.21
CA PHE A 190 18.70 5.05 10.84
C PHE A 190 18.84 6.35 10.07
N LYS A 191 19.84 6.39 9.20
CA LYS A 191 20.06 7.55 8.32
C LYS A 191 18.98 7.68 7.25
N HIS A 192 18.43 6.55 6.81
CA HIS A 192 17.42 6.48 5.78
C HIS A 192 16.26 5.62 6.24
N LEU A 193 15.07 6.20 6.24
CA LEU A 193 13.80 5.50 6.48
C LEU A 193 12.97 5.48 5.20
N ILE A 194 12.68 4.28 4.72
CA ILE A 194 11.75 4.04 3.60
C ILE A 194 10.48 3.46 4.18
N VAL A 195 9.32 4.05 3.87
CA VAL A 195 8.03 3.52 4.30
C VAL A 195 7.26 2.99 3.10
N LEU A 196 6.81 1.74 3.19
CA LEU A 196 5.98 1.10 2.18
C LEU A 196 4.54 1.01 2.68
N LEU A 197 3.61 1.55 1.90
CA LEU A 197 2.18 1.49 2.17
C LEU A 197 1.57 0.34 1.35
N ASN A 198 1.43 -0.81 1.98
CA ASN A 198 0.75 -1.97 1.41
C ASN A 198 -0.74 -1.92 1.80
N VAL A 199 -1.44 -0.95 1.25
CA VAL A 199 -2.82 -0.61 1.58
C VAL A 199 -3.67 -0.48 0.31
N GLY A 200 -4.95 -0.84 0.41
CA GLY A 200 -5.90 -0.75 -0.70
C GLY A 200 -6.62 0.60 -0.81
N GLY A 201 -6.41 1.51 0.12
CA GLY A 201 -7.07 2.82 0.17
C GLY A 201 -6.24 3.85 0.92
N VAL A 202 -6.82 5.03 1.10
CA VAL A 202 -6.16 6.16 1.77
C VAL A 202 -5.92 5.87 3.26
N ILE A 203 -4.77 6.29 3.77
CA ILE A 203 -4.45 6.33 5.22
C ILE A 203 -3.87 7.69 5.57
N ASP A 204 -3.87 8.02 6.87
CA ASP A 204 -3.19 9.22 7.37
C ASP A 204 -1.68 9.08 7.23
N THR A 205 -1.08 9.97 6.44
CA THR A 205 0.38 10.03 6.22
C THR A 205 1.04 11.18 6.98
N SER A 206 0.28 12.00 7.69
CA SER A 206 0.78 13.24 8.33
C SER A 206 1.94 12.96 9.28
N TYR A 207 1.81 11.94 10.14
CA TYR A 207 2.88 11.53 11.05
C TYR A 207 4.12 11.02 10.31
N ILE A 208 3.95 10.19 9.28
CA ILE A 208 5.06 9.63 8.49
C ILE A 208 5.84 10.78 7.85
N ARG A 209 5.15 11.72 7.23
CA ARG A 209 5.74 12.88 6.54
C ARG A 209 6.44 13.85 7.49
N SER A 210 6.10 13.84 8.77
CA SER A 210 6.76 14.68 9.79
C SER A 210 8.08 14.10 10.30
N LEU A 211 8.44 12.86 9.92
CA LEU A 211 9.65 12.21 10.42
C LEU A 211 10.91 12.78 9.76
N PRO A 212 11.94 13.16 10.54
CA PRO A 212 13.10 13.88 10.01
C PRO A 212 13.95 13.09 9.03
N HIS A 213 13.99 11.77 9.13
CA HIS A 213 14.81 10.90 8.29
C HIS A 213 13.98 10.07 7.29
N LEU A 214 12.71 10.48 7.05
CA LEU A 214 11.95 9.91 5.95
C LEU A 214 12.68 10.16 4.65
N SER A 215 13.11 9.10 3.99
CA SER A 215 13.88 9.17 2.75
C SER A 215 13.06 8.76 1.52
N ALA A 216 12.03 7.92 1.71
CA ALA A 216 11.05 7.61 0.67
C ALA A 216 9.73 7.12 1.28
N LEU A 217 8.63 7.43 0.58
CA LEU A 217 7.29 6.92 0.87
C LEU A 217 6.69 6.34 -0.41
N VAL A 218 6.29 5.06 -0.37
CA VAL A 218 5.89 4.30 -1.56
C VAL A 218 4.55 3.61 -1.30
N LEU A 219 3.55 3.87 -2.12
CA LEU A 219 2.29 3.14 -2.11
C LEU A 219 2.40 1.92 -3.04
N THR A 220 2.56 0.74 -2.44
CA THR A 220 2.69 -0.52 -3.19
C THR A 220 1.33 -1.11 -3.59
N GLY A 221 0.27 -0.73 -2.88
CA GLY A 221 -1.07 -1.28 -3.12
C GLY A 221 -1.16 -2.79 -2.80
N GLN A 222 -2.19 -3.42 -3.36
CA GLN A 222 -2.52 -4.84 -3.24
C GLN A 222 -2.55 -5.45 -4.65
N SER A 223 -1.43 -5.98 -5.10
CA SER A 223 -1.20 -6.33 -6.52
C SER A 223 -1.18 -7.85 -6.77
N GLY A 224 -1.94 -8.62 -5.99
CA GLY A 224 -1.99 -10.07 -6.12
C GLY A 224 -0.71 -10.76 -5.64
N GLY A 225 -0.52 -12.01 -6.04
CA GLY A 225 0.61 -12.83 -5.60
C GLY A 225 1.99 -12.29 -5.95
N THR A 226 2.09 -11.27 -6.80
CA THR A 226 3.35 -10.64 -7.22
C THR A 226 3.71 -9.38 -6.46
N THR A 227 2.94 -8.98 -5.44
CA THR A 227 3.12 -7.70 -4.72
C THR A 227 4.55 -7.50 -4.23
N GLY A 228 5.16 -8.49 -3.61
CA GLY A 228 6.54 -8.38 -3.12
C GLY A 228 7.58 -8.26 -4.26
N LEU A 229 7.39 -8.99 -5.36
CA LEU A 229 8.25 -8.86 -6.53
C LEU A 229 8.13 -7.47 -7.17
N ALA A 230 6.92 -6.95 -7.29
CA ALA A 230 6.66 -5.63 -7.86
C ALA A 230 7.29 -4.52 -7.00
N ALA A 231 7.12 -4.59 -5.67
CA ALA A 231 7.76 -3.68 -4.74
C ALA A 231 9.29 -3.71 -4.89
N ALA A 232 9.89 -4.90 -4.92
CA ALA A 232 11.33 -5.06 -5.09
C ALA A 232 11.82 -4.52 -6.43
N ASP A 233 11.06 -4.70 -7.52
CA ASP A 233 11.41 -4.19 -8.84
C ASP A 233 11.48 -2.65 -8.86
N VAL A 234 10.56 -1.99 -8.17
CA VAL A 234 10.59 -0.54 -8.05
C VAL A 234 11.73 -0.12 -7.13
N LEU A 235 11.83 -0.67 -5.92
CA LEU A 235 12.85 -0.24 -4.97
C LEU A 235 14.28 -0.40 -5.49
N THR A 236 14.53 -1.36 -6.40
CA THR A 236 15.86 -1.60 -7.00
C THR A 236 16.03 -0.93 -8.37
N GLY A 237 15.04 -0.19 -8.88
CA GLY A 237 15.10 0.49 -10.17
C GLY A 237 15.03 -0.43 -11.39
N ARG A 238 14.66 -1.70 -11.22
CA ARG A 238 14.38 -2.61 -12.34
C ARG A 238 13.18 -2.12 -13.15
N VAL A 239 12.21 -1.53 -12.49
CA VAL A 239 11.05 -0.90 -13.10
C VAL A 239 10.91 0.51 -12.51
N THR A 240 10.72 1.50 -13.35
CA THR A 240 10.39 2.86 -12.93
C THR A 240 8.96 2.91 -12.40
N PRO A 241 8.70 3.52 -11.23
CA PRO A 241 7.33 3.74 -10.77
C PRO A 241 6.62 4.71 -11.72
N GLU A 242 5.45 4.30 -12.22
CA GLU A 242 4.63 5.06 -13.18
C GLU A 242 3.22 5.28 -12.65
N GLY A 243 2.91 4.73 -11.45
CA GLY A 243 1.61 4.84 -10.82
C GLY A 243 1.29 6.28 -10.44
N LYS A 244 0.02 6.63 -10.56
CA LYS A 244 -0.53 7.92 -10.16
C LYS A 244 -1.72 7.70 -9.24
N LEU A 245 -1.88 8.57 -8.24
CA LEU A 245 -3.01 8.47 -7.32
C LEU A 245 -4.34 8.65 -8.06
N THR A 246 -5.26 7.76 -7.78
CA THR A 246 -6.62 7.78 -8.31
C THR A 246 -7.61 8.51 -7.38
N ALA A 247 -7.11 9.05 -6.28
CA ALA A 247 -7.88 9.82 -5.30
C ALA A 247 -7.02 10.96 -4.75
N THR A 248 -7.65 12.03 -4.30
CA THR A 248 -7.00 13.10 -3.53
C THR A 248 -6.83 12.64 -2.09
N TRP A 249 -5.63 12.73 -1.54
CA TRP A 249 -5.32 12.42 -0.15
C TRP A 249 -5.28 13.70 0.66
N ALA A 250 -6.19 13.83 1.61
CA ALA A 250 -6.28 15.01 2.47
C ALA A 250 -5.08 15.12 3.43
N GLU A 251 -4.73 16.33 3.82
CA GLU A 251 -3.74 16.58 4.87
C GLU A 251 -4.29 16.18 6.23
N LYS A 252 -5.58 16.43 6.48
CA LYS A 252 -6.32 16.04 7.68
C LYS A 252 -7.62 15.35 7.28
N TYR A 253 -8.10 14.45 8.12
CA TYR A 253 -9.35 13.73 7.85
C TYR A 253 -10.53 14.69 7.68
N GLU A 254 -10.57 15.76 8.46
CA GLU A 254 -11.62 16.77 8.45
C GLU A 254 -11.66 17.58 7.15
N ASP A 255 -10.61 17.51 6.33
CA ASP A 255 -10.56 18.16 5.02
C ASP A 255 -11.38 17.42 3.95
N TYR A 256 -11.86 16.20 4.22
CA TYR A 256 -12.76 15.51 3.32
C TYR A 256 -14.19 16.06 3.44
N PRO A 257 -14.95 16.19 2.33
CA PRO A 257 -16.26 16.86 2.32
C PRO A 257 -17.28 16.22 3.25
N ASN A 258 -17.21 14.94 3.51
CA ASN A 258 -18.14 14.19 4.34
C ASN A 258 -17.46 13.48 5.51
N ALA A 259 -16.41 14.06 6.07
CA ALA A 259 -15.62 13.46 7.13
C ALA A 259 -16.47 13.03 8.35
N GLU A 260 -17.49 13.82 8.71
CA GLU A 260 -18.35 13.56 9.88
C GLU A 260 -19.45 12.51 9.60
N SER A 261 -19.84 12.33 8.34
CA SER A 261 -20.96 11.46 7.96
C SER A 261 -20.56 10.27 7.10
N TYR A 262 -19.27 10.07 6.88
CA TYR A 262 -18.79 8.94 6.08
C TYR A 262 -19.08 7.60 6.75
N GLY A 263 -19.62 6.67 5.97
CA GLY A 263 -19.89 5.30 6.37
C GLY A 263 -21.33 4.88 6.06
N ALA A 264 -21.50 3.68 5.51
CA ALA A 264 -22.79 3.14 5.09
C ALA A 264 -23.76 2.89 6.25
N MET A 265 -23.26 2.78 7.48
CA MET A 265 -24.06 2.45 8.68
C MET A 265 -24.06 3.64 9.66
N ASN A 266 -24.38 4.83 9.16
CA ASN A 266 -24.39 6.07 9.94
C ASN A 266 -25.55 6.22 10.94
N GLY A 267 -26.32 5.15 11.16
CA GLY A 267 -27.46 5.12 12.09
C GLY A 267 -28.83 5.31 11.44
N ASN A 268 -28.88 5.64 10.14
CA ASN A 268 -30.09 5.64 9.36
C ASN A 268 -29.99 4.60 8.23
N LEU A 269 -30.83 3.57 8.27
CA LEU A 269 -30.83 2.49 7.28
C LEU A 269 -31.80 2.75 6.11
N ASP A 270 -32.67 3.75 6.24
CA ASP A 270 -33.77 4.02 5.31
C ASP A 270 -33.43 5.14 4.32
N ASP A 271 -32.58 6.10 4.74
CA ASP A 271 -32.25 7.28 3.93
C ASP A 271 -30.72 7.43 3.80
N GLU A 272 -30.25 7.65 2.57
CA GLU A 272 -28.86 8.01 2.26
C GLU A 272 -28.80 9.40 1.63
N TRP A 273 -27.92 10.27 2.15
CA TRP A 273 -27.81 11.65 1.74
C TRP A 273 -26.53 11.90 0.94
N TYR A 274 -26.69 12.20 -0.34
CA TYR A 274 -25.57 12.57 -1.24
C TYR A 274 -25.30 14.08 -1.15
N THR A 275 -24.66 14.50 -0.07
CA THR A 275 -24.47 15.92 0.25
C THR A 275 -23.37 16.61 -0.53
N GLU A 276 -22.45 15.86 -1.14
CA GLU A 276 -21.31 16.39 -1.91
C GLU A 276 -21.73 17.03 -3.23
N GLY A 277 -22.81 16.57 -3.84
CA GLY A 277 -23.22 17.02 -5.17
C GLY A 277 -22.12 16.73 -6.21
N ILE A 278 -21.70 17.77 -6.95
CA ILE A 278 -20.60 17.66 -7.93
C ILE A 278 -19.20 17.77 -7.30
N TYR A 279 -19.12 18.13 -6.02
CA TYR A 279 -17.87 18.42 -5.33
C TYR A 279 -17.27 17.15 -4.70
N THR A 280 -17.00 16.15 -5.52
CA THR A 280 -16.37 14.90 -5.10
C THR A 280 -14.87 14.89 -5.42
N GLY A 281 -14.05 14.35 -4.53
CA GLY A 281 -12.61 14.23 -4.72
C GLY A 281 -11.92 15.57 -5.00
N TYR A 282 -11.04 15.63 -5.99
CA TYR A 282 -10.28 16.85 -6.33
C TYR A 282 -11.15 18.08 -6.63
N ARG A 283 -12.37 17.89 -7.14
CA ARG A 283 -13.29 19.02 -7.41
C ARG A 283 -13.60 19.79 -6.12
N TYR A 284 -13.75 19.08 -5.01
CA TYR A 284 -13.98 19.74 -3.72
C TYR A 284 -12.73 20.52 -3.28
N PHE A 285 -11.57 19.87 -3.27
CA PHE A 285 -10.32 20.50 -2.85
C PHE A 285 -9.99 21.75 -3.67
N ASP A 286 -10.08 21.65 -4.98
CA ASP A 286 -9.79 22.78 -5.89
C ASP A 286 -10.81 23.92 -5.76
N SER A 287 -12.11 23.58 -5.66
CA SER A 287 -13.18 24.61 -5.59
C SER A 287 -13.18 25.38 -4.28
N PHE A 288 -12.79 24.73 -3.18
CA PHE A 288 -12.77 25.35 -1.84
C PHE A 288 -11.37 25.76 -1.38
N GLY A 289 -10.34 25.61 -2.22
CA GLY A 289 -8.98 26.04 -1.94
C GLY A 289 -8.31 25.25 -0.82
N ILE A 290 -8.65 23.97 -0.65
CA ILE A 290 -8.08 23.09 0.38
C ILE A 290 -6.83 22.42 -0.18
N THR A 291 -5.70 22.62 0.48
CA THR A 291 -4.43 21.99 0.07
C THR A 291 -4.39 20.53 0.51
N PRO A 292 -4.33 19.55 -0.40
CA PRO A 292 -4.21 18.15 -0.02
C PRO A 292 -2.78 17.76 0.35
N ALA A 293 -2.61 16.65 1.04
CA ALA A 293 -1.31 15.98 1.21
C ALA A 293 -0.75 15.55 -0.14
N TYR A 294 -1.59 14.90 -0.94
CA TYR A 294 -1.28 14.50 -2.31
C TYR A 294 -2.51 14.69 -3.20
N PRO A 295 -2.41 15.47 -4.30
CA PRO A 295 -3.54 15.67 -5.21
C PRO A 295 -3.83 14.42 -6.04
N PHE A 296 -5.04 14.35 -6.60
CA PHE A 296 -5.37 13.39 -7.64
C PHE A 296 -4.35 13.44 -8.77
N GLY A 297 -3.94 12.29 -9.29
CA GLY A 297 -2.92 12.21 -10.36
C GLY A 297 -1.47 12.34 -9.89
N TYR A 298 -1.24 12.56 -8.59
CA TYR A 298 0.11 12.67 -8.04
C TYR A 298 0.86 11.33 -8.07
N GLY A 299 2.14 11.40 -8.32
CA GLY A 299 3.09 10.30 -8.24
C GLY A 299 4.42 10.73 -8.86
N MET A 300 5.49 10.52 -8.12
CA MET A 300 6.86 10.75 -8.61
C MET A 300 7.35 9.61 -9.50
N SER A 301 8.44 9.84 -10.19
CA SER A 301 9.13 8.86 -11.00
C SER A 301 10.64 8.89 -10.71
N TYR A 302 11.43 8.00 -11.31
CA TYR A 302 12.89 8.07 -11.30
C TYR A 302 13.42 8.97 -12.42
N THR A 303 12.52 9.67 -13.10
CA THR A 303 12.85 10.65 -14.12
C THR A 303 11.88 11.83 -14.04
N ASP A 304 12.28 12.97 -14.61
CA ASP A 304 11.48 14.18 -14.62
C ASP A 304 10.90 14.44 -16.00
N PHE A 305 9.76 15.13 -16.03
CA PHE A 305 9.09 15.51 -17.25
C PHE A 305 8.85 17.01 -17.29
N ARG A 306 9.00 17.57 -18.47
CA ARG A 306 8.54 18.94 -18.78
C ARG A 306 7.35 18.85 -19.71
N ILE A 307 6.23 19.44 -19.28
CA ILE A 307 5.01 19.56 -20.07
C ILE A 307 4.94 20.98 -20.60
N GLN A 308 4.71 21.14 -21.90
CA GLN A 308 4.60 22.42 -22.56
C GLN A 308 3.35 22.42 -23.45
N THR A 309 2.43 23.35 -23.20
CA THR A 309 1.28 23.56 -24.06
C THR A 309 1.73 24.34 -25.31
N GLU A 310 1.57 23.72 -26.47
CA GLU A 310 1.96 24.31 -27.77
C GLU A 310 0.82 25.12 -28.39
N ALA A 311 -0.41 24.61 -28.30
CA ALA A 311 -1.58 25.26 -28.84
C ALA A 311 -2.87 24.82 -28.15
N VAL A 312 -3.82 25.73 -28.06
CA VAL A 312 -5.22 25.44 -27.66
C VAL A 312 -6.13 25.97 -28.76
N THR A 313 -6.93 25.10 -29.35
CA THR A 313 -7.83 25.46 -30.45
C THR A 313 -9.23 24.88 -30.20
N ILE A 314 -10.25 25.51 -30.74
CA ILE A 314 -11.62 24.99 -30.75
C ILE A 314 -11.89 24.45 -32.16
N LYS A 315 -12.26 23.18 -32.25
CA LYS A 315 -12.68 22.51 -33.48
C LYS A 315 -14.00 21.79 -33.24
N GLU A 316 -15.01 22.09 -34.00
CA GLU A 316 -16.32 21.39 -33.95
C GLU A 316 -16.85 21.26 -32.51
N GLU A 317 -16.86 22.37 -31.76
CA GLU A 317 -17.29 22.45 -30.34
C GLU A 317 -16.40 21.65 -29.33
N GLN A 318 -15.26 21.16 -29.78
CA GLN A 318 -14.27 20.50 -28.94
C GLN A 318 -13.06 21.40 -28.67
N LEU A 319 -12.60 21.41 -27.43
CA LEU A 319 -11.33 22.01 -27.06
C LEU A 319 -10.20 21.03 -27.41
N VAL A 320 -9.33 21.39 -28.32
CA VAL A 320 -8.18 20.61 -28.74
C VAL A 320 -6.91 21.27 -28.24
N THR A 321 -6.20 20.58 -27.38
CA THR A 321 -4.92 21.05 -26.84
C THR A 321 -3.78 20.19 -27.38
N ALA A 322 -2.79 20.82 -27.97
CA ALA A 322 -1.51 20.19 -28.35
C ALA A 322 -0.49 20.41 -27.24
N VAL A 323 0.09 19.30 -26.75
CA VAL A 323 1.04 19.32 -25.63
C VAL A 323 2.29 18.54 -26.02
N THR A 324 3.46 19.10 -25.73
CA THR A 324 4.74 18.41 -25.81
C THR A 324 5.13 17.93 -24.40
N VAL A 325 5.38 16.63 -24.26
CA VAL A 325 5.91 16.02 -23.03
C VAL A 325 7.34 15.59 -23.29
N THR A 326 8.28 16.17 -22.56
CA THR A 326 9.72 15.88 -22.70
C THR A 326 10.24 15.22 -21.44
N ASN A 327 10.82 14.02 -21.55
CA ASN A 327 11.59 13.43 -20.44
C ASN A 327 12.90 14.22 -20.31
N THR A 328 13.11 14.88 -19.17
CA THR A 328 14.27 15.74 -18.87
C THR A 328 15.30 15.04 -17.98
N GLY A 329 14.99 13.86 -17.44
CA GLY A 329 15.91 13.06 -16.66
C GLY A 329 16.83 12.22 -17.52
N SER A 330 17.71 11.46 -16.86
CA SER A 330 18.66 10.57 -17.52
C SER A 330 18.56 9.14 -16.97
N GLY A 331 18.60 8.16 -17.87
CA GLY A 331 18.72 6.75 -17.49
C GLY A 331 17.40 6.01 -17.23
N PHE A 332 16.27 6.71 -17.04
CA PHE A 332 14.97 6.11 -16.82
C PHE A 332 13.93 6.61 -17.82
N SER A 333 13.01 5.74 -18.17
CA SER A 333 11.76 6.10 -18.87
C SER A 333 10.62 6.11 -17.86
N GLY A 334 9.51 6.74 -18.19
CA GLY A 334 8.33 6.78 -17.31
C GLY A 334 7.11 7.30 -18.03
N ARG A 335 6.06 7.54 -17.28
CA ARG A 335 4.79 8.13 -17.73
C ARG A 335 4.50 9.41 -16.96
N GLU A 336 3.85 10.33 -17.64
CA GLU A 336 3.34 11.55 -17.01
C GLU A 336 1.88 11.79 -17.41
N VAL A 337 1.14 12.43 -16.52
CA VAL A 337 -0.27 12.79 -16.73
C VAL A 337 -0.35 14.24 -17.17
N VAL A 338 -1.03 14.49 -18.26
CA VAL A 338 -1.38 15.83 -18.73
C VAL A 338 -2.78 16.15 -18.27
N GLN A 339 -2.92 17.17 -17.42
CA GLN A 339 -4.19 17.66 -16.89
C GLN A 339 -4.45 19.07 -17.35
#